data_bb3e7dc43d307fbbb2517e44a8c14f3e
#
_entry.id   bb3e7dc43d307fbbb2517e44a8c14f3e
#
_cell.length_a   1.000
_cell.length_b   1.000
_cell.length_c   1.000
_cell.angle_alpha   90.00
_cell.angle_beta   90.00
_cell.angle_gamma   90.00
#
_symmetry.space_group_name_H-M   'P 1'
#
loop_
_entity.id
_entity.type
_entity.pdbx_description
1 polymer ?
#
loop_
_entity_poly.entity_id
_entity_poly.type
_entity_poly.pdbx_seq_one_letter_code
_entity_poly.pdbx_strand_id
1 'polypeptide(L)'
;MWYNEEKLRRDVSSLCRNIVLDKFDPQVIVGLSRGGLVPGVMMSHWFQEPFKPVQAALRDFQEWENYLPRKTDERVLIVDDICDSGETFEKISEYIHKNNSKCDVRFASLIWNNEVDFEPHYYSQEMAKDSQDIWVVFNWEQWWNIPV
;
A
#
# COMPACT_ATOMS: atom_id res chain seq x y z
N MET A 1 17.90 -6.40 -4.24
CA MET A 1 17.68 -5.21 -5.09
C MET A 1 17.52 -3.98 -4.20
N TRP A 2 18.33 -2.98 -4.45
CA TRP A 2 18.22 -1.71 -3.73
C TRP A 2 17.17 -0.83 -4.38
N TYR A 3 16.17 -0.42 -3.59
CA TYR A 3 15.09 0.45 -4.05
C TYR A 3 15.37 1.89 -3.61
N ASN A 4 15.90 2.69 -4.53
CA ASN A 4 16.38 4.03 -4.25
C ASN A 4 15.28 5.10 -4.35
N GLU A 5 15.63 6.33 -4.02
CA GLU A 5 14.71 7.47 -4.06
C GLU A 5 14.15 7.75 -5.45
N GLU A 6 14.97 7.60 -6.48
CA GLU A 6 14.54 7.82 -7.87
C GLU A 6 13.46 6.82 -8.26
N LYS A 7 13.65 5.54 -7.95
CA LYS A 7 12.64 4.50 -8.17
C LYS A 7 11.36 4.81 -7.41
N LEU A 8 11.48 5.22 -6.16
CA LEU A 8 10.34 5.57 -5.31
C LEU A 8 9.52 6.70 -5.93
N ARG A 9 10.18 7.78 -6.32
CA ARG A 9 9.50 8.92 -6.93
C ARG A 9 8.78 8.53 -8.22
N ARG A 10 9.46 7.78 -9.08
CA ARG A 10 8.89 7.30 -10.33
C ARG A 10 7.67 6.42 -10.10
N ASP A 11 7.79 5.47 -9.18
CA ASP A 11 6.74 4.48 -8.94
C ASP A 11 5.51 5.09 -8.25
N VAL A 12 5.72 5.95 -7.26
CA VAL A 12 4.60 6.67 -6.63
C VAL A 12 3.90 7.57 -7.63
N SER A 13 4.64 8.28 -8.46
CA SER A 13 4.07 9.12 -9.53
C SER A 13 3.24 8.30 -10.50
N SER A 14 3.75 7.14 -10.91
CA SER A 14 3.03 6.21 -11.80
C SER A 14 1.73 5.70 -11.16
N LEU A 15 1.79 5.31 -9.88
CA LEU A 15 0.60 4.85 -9.16
C LEU A 15 -0.45 5.95 -9.06
N CYS A 16 -0.06 7.15 -8.71
CA CYS A 16 -0.99 8.27 -8.59
C CYS A 16 -1.69 8.56 -9.93
N ARG A 17 -0.94 8.54 -11.02
CA ARG A 17 -1.51 8.73 -12.36
C ARG A 17 -2.49 7.62 -12.73
N ASN A 18 -2.14 6.38 -12.43
CA ASN A 18 -3.01 5.24 -12.72
C ASN A 18 -4.32 5.31 -11.93
N ILE A 19 -4.23 5.72 -10.67
CA ILE A 19 -5.40 5.89 -9.81
C ILE A 19 -6.32 6.99 -10.37
N VAL A 20 -5.74 8.10 -10.81
CA VAL A 20 -6.51 9.20 -11.45
C VAL A 20 -7.17 8.72 -12.73
N LEU A 21 -6.43 8.01 -13.59
CA LEU A 21 -6.96 7.47 -14.84
C LEU A 21 -8.09 6.47 -14.62
N ASP A 22 -8.02 5.70 -13.55
CA ASP A 22 -9.05 4.74 -13.16
C ASP A 22 -10.27 5.43 -12.52
N LYS A 23 -10.20 6.73 -12.33
CA LYS A 23 -11.27 7.55 -11.73
C LYS A 23 -11.61 7.15 -10.30
N PHE A 24 -10.68 6.52 -9.61
CA PHE A 24 -10.77 6.35 -8.19
C PHE A 24 -10.31 7.62 -7.50
N ASP A 25 -11.22 8.22 -6.77
CA ASP A 25 -10.98 9.47 -6.05
C ASP A 25 -10.94 9.16 -4.54
N PRO A 26 -9.77 8.77 -4.00
CA PRO A 26 -9.69 8.39 -2.60
C PRO A 26 -9.94 9.60 -1.69
N GLN A 27 -10.66 9.36 -0.61
CA GLN A 27 -10.95 10.38 0.41
C GLN A 27 -10.01 10.26 1.62
N VAL A 28 -9.36 9.13 1.77
CA VAL A 28 -8.36 8.89 2.80
C VAL A 28 -7.32 7.91 2.28
N ILE A 29 -6.06 8.17 2.62
CA ILE A 29 -4.95 7.29 2.34
C ILE A 29 -4.53 6.61 3.64
N VAL A 30 -4.52 5.29 3.64
CA VAL A 30 -4.09 4.49 4.80
C VAL A 30 -2.75 3.85 4.45
N GLY A 31 -1.72 4.17 5.21
CA GLY A 31 -0.39 3.57 5.05
C GLY A 31 -0.18 2.46 6.07
N LEU A 32 0.19 1.28 5.60
CA LEU A 32 0.50 0.17 6.49
C LEU A 32 1.90 0.32 7.05
N SER A 33 1.98 0.42 8.36
CA SER A 33 3.26 0.56 9.06
C SER A 33 4.05 -0.76 8.96
N ARG A 34 5.33 -0.72 8.63
CA ARG A 34 6.11 0.50 8.39
C ARG A 34 6.26 0.83 6.91
N GLY A 35 6.31 -0.18 6.04
CA GLY A 35 6.67 -0.04 4.63
C GLY A 35 5.75 0.88 3.83
N GLY A 36 4.49 0.96 4.19
CA GLY A 36 3.52 1.81 3.51
C GLY A 36 3.52 3.27 3.97
N LEU A 37 4.31 3.61 5.00
CA LEU A 37 4.29 4.98 5.53
C LEU A 37 4.86 5.99 4.54
N VAL A 38 6.03 5.72 3.98
CA VAL A 38 6.66 6.66 3.05
C VAL A 38 5.83 6.84 1.78
N PRO A 39 5.51 5.78 1.01
CA PRO A 39 4.69 5.97 -0.18
C PRO A 39 3.29 6.49 0.13
N GLY A 40 2.70 6.06 1.26
CA GLY A 40 1.38 6.54 1.67
C GLY A 40 1.35 8.03 1.96
N VAL A 41 2.34 8.56 2.66
CA VAL A 41 2.47 10.00 2.92
C VAL A 41 2.62 10.76 1.60
N MET A 42 3.46 10.27 0.71
CA MET A 42 3.66 10.90 -0.60
C MET A 42 2.34 10.97 -1.39
N MET A 43 1.58 9.89 -1.39
CA MET A 43 0.28 9.83 -2.06
C MET A 43 -0.74 10.76 -1.41
N SER A 44 -0.75 10.88 -0.09
CA SER A 44 -1.64 11.79 0.62
C SER A 44 -1.39 13.25 0.21
N HIS A 45 -0.13 13.62 0.02
CA HIS A 45 0.22 14.94 -0.49
C HIS A 45 -0.24 15.14 -1.93
N TRP A 46 -0.07 14.12 -2.78
CA TRP A 46 -0.52 14.18 -4.17
C TRP A 46 -2.04 14.40 -4.26
N PHE A 47 -2.82 13.61 -3.53
CA PHE A 47 -4.28 13.67 -3.55
C PHE A 47 -4.85 14.77 -2.66
N GLN A 48 -4.03 15.38 -1.79
CA GLN A 48 -4.45 16.36 -0.79
C GLN A 48 -5.57 15.82 0.09
N GLU A 49 -5.38 14.59 0.57
CA GLU A 49 -6.33 13.90 1.40
C GLU A 49 -5.69 13.45 2.72
N PRO A 50 -6.47 13.22 3.77
CA PRO A 50 -5.93 12.78 5.06
C PRO A 50 -5.14 11.49 4.95
N PHE A 51 -4.09 11.38 5.75
CA PHE A 51 -3.27 10.19 5.88
C PHE A 51 -3.48 9.55 7.25
N LYS A 52 -3.70 8.24 7.28
CA LYS A 52 -3.84 7.47 8.52
C LYS A 52 -2.85 6.31 8.50
N PRO A 53 -1.89 6.27 9.45
CA PRO A 53 -1.01 5.11 9.60
C PRO A 53 -1.74 3.99 10.35
N VAL A 54 -1.54 2.75 9.92
CA VAL A 54 -2.10 1.58 10.59
C VAL A 54 -1.04 0.52 10.74
N GLN A 55 -0.90 -0.05 11.93
CA GLN A 55 0.08 -1.09 12.20
C GLN A 55 -0.46 -2.45 11.74
N ALA A 56 0.02 -2.88 10.58
CA ALA A 56 -0.46 -4.10 9.93
C ALA A 56 -0.02 -5.39 10.60
N ALA A 57 1.09 -5.34 11.35
CA ALA A 57 1.65 -6.52 12.01
C ALA A 57 0.88 -6.93 13.27
N LEU A 58 -0.08 -6.15 13.72
CA LEU A 58 -0.90 -6.52 14.87
C LEU A 58 -1.83 -7.67 14.47
N ARG A 59 -1.75 -8.75 15.24
CA ARG A 59 -2.61 -9.92 15.06
C ARG A 59 -4.07 -9.62 15.37
N ASP A 60 -4.30 -8.55 16.11
CA ASP A 60 -5.61 -8.12 16.55
C ASP A 60 -6.02 -6.87 15.76
N PHE A 61 -6.96 -7.04 14.85
CA PHE A 61 -7.45 -5.97 14.00
C PHE A 61 -8.44 -5.03 14.68
N GLN A 62 -8.63 -5.15 16.01
CA GLN A 62 -9.56 -4.28 16.73
C GLN A 62 -9.19 -2.81 16.63
N GLU A 63 -7.90 -2.49 16.50
CA GLU A 63 -7.46 -1.12 16.32
C GLU A 63 -7.87 -0.52 14.97
N TRP A 64 -8.18 -1.34 13.99
CA TRP A 64 -8.61 -0.88 12.67
C TRP A 64 -9.88 -0.04 12.73
N GLU A 65 -10.80 -0.36 13.63
CA GLU A 65 -12.03 0.40 13.81
C GLU A 65 -11.78 1.87 14.14
N ASN A 66 -10.63 2.17 14.77
CA ASN A 66 -10.25 3.52 15.15
C ASN A 66 -9.61 4.31 14.00
N TYR A 67 -9.11 3.61 12.97
CA TYR A 67 -8.32 4.21 11.90
C TYR A 67 -9.01 4.14 10.54
N LEU A 68 -9.90 3.19 10.37
CA LEU A 68 -10.67 3.12 9.14
C LEU A 68 -11.79 4.16 9.13
N PRO A 69 -12.19 4.62 7.94
CA PRO A 69 -13.32 5.52 7.83
C PRO A 69 -14.57 4.92 8.45
N ARG A 70 -15.24 5.71 9.26
CA ARG A 70 -16.46 5.25 9.95
C ARG A 70 -17.69 5.33 9.08
N LYS A 71 -17.60 6.07 7.98
CA LYS A 71 -18.73 6.26 7.08
C LYS A 71 -18.74 5.17 6.03
N THR A 72 -19.95 4.68 5.75
CA THR A 72 -20.17 3.54 4.88
C THR A 72 -19.91 3.80 3.40
N ASP A 73 -19.72 5.04 2.99
CA ASP A 73 -19.60 5.44 1.59
C ASP A 73 -18.21 5.99 1.24
N GLU A 74 -17.24 5.86 2.13
CA GLU A 74 -15.90 6.40 1.90
C GLU A 74 -15.07 5.55 0.96
N ARG A 75 -14.29 6.23 0.15
CA ARG A 75 -13.30 5.62 -0.74
C ARG A 75 -11.95 5.66 -0.05
N VAL A 76 -11.39 4.49 0.19
CA VAL A 76 -10.15 4.30 0.96
C VAL A 76 -9.10 3.68 0.08
N LEU A 77 -7.92 4.29 0.04
CA LEU A 77 -6.74 3.71 -0.59
C LEU A 77 -5.80 3.20 0.49
N ILE A 78 -5.52 1.91 0.47
CA ILE A 78 -4.59 1.27 1.41
C ILE A 78 -3.29 1.00 0.69
N VAL A 79 -2.20 1.50 1.27
CA VAL A 79 -0.87 1.51 0.64
C VAL A 79 0.12 0.70 1.47
N ASP A 80 0.86 -0.17 0.79
CA ASP A 80 2.03 -0.84 1.34
C ASP A 80 3.20 -0.71 0.35
N ASP A 81 4.40 -1.06 0.77
CA ASP A 81 5.58 -1.04 -0.10
C ASP A 81 5.57 -2.22 -1.08
N ILE A 82 5.29 -3.39 -0.59
CA ILE A 82 5.28 -4.61 -1.38
C ILE A 82 4.10 -5.51 -1.00
N CYS A 83 3.39 -6.00 -2.00
CA CYS A 83 2.46 -7.10 -1.84
C CYS A 83 3.21 -8.41 -2.10
N ASP A 84 3.74 -9.01 -1.04
CA ASP A 84 4.61 -10.18 -1.12
C ASP A 84 3.80 -11.48 -1.04
N SER A 85 3.27 -11.84 0.13
CA SER A 85 2.38 -12.99 0.27
C SER A 85 0.91 -12.65 -0.04
N GLY A 86 0.56 -11.39 0.04
CA GLY A 86 -0.81 -10.93 -0.10
C GLY A 86 -1.66 -11.11 1.16
N GLU A 87 -1.14 -11.77 2.19
CA GLU A 87 -1.91 -12.06 3.41
C GLU A 87 -2.41 -10.80 4.12
N THR A 88 -1.59 -9.77 4.21
CA THR A 88 -1.97 -8.54 4.89
C THR A 88 -3.15 -7.86 4.19
N PHE A 89 -3.05 -7.69 2.88
CA PHE A 89 -4.13 -7.10 2.09
C PHE A 89 -5.40 -7.96 2.12
N GLU A 90 -5.23 -9.27 2.03
CA GLU A 90 -6.36 -10.20 2.05
C GLU A 90 -7.13 -10.13 3.38
N LYS A 91 -6.42 -10.15 4.50
CA LYS A 91 -7.03 -10.03 5.84
C LYS A 91 -7.77 -8.71 6.02
N ILE A 92 -7.16 -7.62 5.56
CA ILE A 92 -7.78 -6.30 5.61
C ILE A 92 -9.03 -6.25 4.75
N SER A 93 -8.96 -6.79 3.55
CA SER A 93 -10.09 -6.87 2.63
C SER A 93 -11.27 -7.63 3.24
N GLU A 94 -11.00 -8.77 3.84
CA GLU A 94 -12.02 -9.58 4.52
C GLU A 94 -12.64 -8.82 5.70
N TYR A 95 -11.80 -8.18 6.52
CA TYR A 95 -12.28 -7.41 7.66
C TYR A 95 -13.21 -6.27 7.25
N ILE A 96 -12.81 -5.50 6.24
CA ILE A 96 -13.59 -4.37 5.75
C ILE A 96 -14.89 -4.85 5.12
N HIS A 97 -14.82 -5.90 4.31
CA HIS A 97 -16.01 -6.47 3.68
C HIS A 97 -17.05 -6.91 4.73
N LYS A 98 -16.58 -7.49 5.84
CA LYS A 98 -17.43 -7.95 6.92
C LYS A 98 -18.02 -6.81 7.74
N ASN A 99 -17.23 -5.77 8.03
CA ASN A 99 -17.60 -4.74 9.02
C ASN A 99 -18.03 -3.42 8.37
N ASN A 100 -17.69 -3.18 7.11
CA ASN A 100 -18.01 -1.95 6.41
C ASN A 100 -18.12 -2.18 4.90
N SER A 101 -19.10 -3.00 4.51
CA SER A 101 -19.24 -3.51 3.14
C SER A 101 -19.55 -2.41 2.11
N LYS A 102 -19.97 -1.23 2.52
CA LYS A 102 -20.25 -0.11 1.61
C LYS A 102 -19.03 0.75 1.32
N CYS A 103 -17.94 0.57 2.06
CA CYS A 103 -16.71 1.28 1.82
C CYS A 103 -16.03 0.75 0.55
N ASP A 104 -15.70 1.63 -0.37
CA ASP A 104 -14.90 1.26 -1.54
C ASP A 104 -13.43 1.31 -1.15
N VAL A 105 -12.85 0.14 -0.96
CA VAL A 105 -11.45 -0.01 -0.54
C VAL A 105 -10.64 -0.55 -1.69
N ARG A 106 -9.54 0.14 -1.99
CA ARG A 106 -8.59 -0.32 -3.00
C ARG A 106 -7.19 -0.37 -2.42
N PHE A 107 -6.39 -1.29 -2.94
CA PHE A 107 -5.06 -1.60 -2.45
C PHE A 107 -4.02 -1.20 -3.48
N ALA A 108 -2.96 -0.54 -3.01
CA ALA A 108 -1.82 -0.13 -3.84
C ALA A 108 -0.51 -0.58 -3.19
N SER A 109 0.41 -1.05 -4.00
CA SER A 109 1.79 -1.33 -3.58
C SER A 109 2.77 -0.86 -4.65
N LEU A 110 4.00 -0.55 -4.23
CA LEU A 110 5.05 -0.21 -5.18
C LEU A 110 5.40 -1.43 -6.03
N ILE A 111 5.46 -2.58 -5.38
CA ILE A 111 5.83 -3.85 -5.99
C ILE A 111 4.76 -4.91 -5.68
N TRP A 112 4.46 -5.72 -6.67
CA TRP A 112 3.63 -6.91 -6.51
C TRP A 112 4.44 -8.15 -6.84
N ASN A 113 4.45 -9.12 -5.90
CA ASN A 113 4.97 -10.45 -6.18
C ASN A 113 3.90 -11.23 -6.96
N ASN A 114 4.12 -11.40 -8.26
CA ASN A 114 3.13 -11.98 -9.15
C ASN A 114 2.98 -13.50 -9.02
N GLU A 115 3.72 -14.11 -8.12
CA GLU A 115 3.58 -15.54 -7.80
C GLU A 115 2.50 -15.83 -6.76
N VAL A 116 1.88 -14.77 -6.20
CA VAL A 116 0.79 -14.91 -5.24
C VAL A 116 -0.55 -14.55 -5.86
N ASP A 117 -1.63 -15.15 -5.33
CA ASP A 117 -2.96 -14.99 -5.90
C ASP A 117 -3.55 -13.60 -5.71
N PHE A 118 -3.23 -12.94 -4.60
CA PHE A 118 -3.76 -11.60 -4.35
C PHE A 118 -3.06 -10.59 -5.25
N GLU A 119 -3.82 -9.97 -6.14
CA GLU A 119 -3.34 -8.88 -6.99
C GLU A 119 -3.87 -7.54 -6.45
N PRO A 120 -2.99 -6.59 -6.10
CA PRO A 120 -3.44 -5.25 -5.71
C PRO A 120 -4.16 -4.56 -6.86
N HIS A 121 -5.05 -3.64 -6.55
CA HIS A 121 -5.72 -2.85 -7.58
C HIS A 121 -4.72 -2.00 -8.38
N TYR A 122 -3.69 -1.52 -7.69
CA TYR A 122 -2.65 -0.68 -8.28
C TYR A 122 -1.26 -1.14 -7.83
N TYR A 123 -0.37 -1.30 -8.75
CA TYR A 123 1.05 -1.55 -8.47
C TYR A 123 1.90 -0.97 -9.60
N SER A 124 3.13 -0.59 -9.28
CA SER A 124 4.03 -0.01 -10.27
C SER A 124 4.88 -1.06 -10.95
N GLN A 125 5.42 -1.99 -10.19
CA GLN A 125 6.26 -3.06 -10.71
C GLN A 125 5.74 -4.41 -10.24
N GLU A 126 5.89 -5.41 -11.10
CA GLU A 126 5.66 -6.81 -10.73
C GLU A 126 6.95 -7.61 -10.87
N MET A 127 7.10 -8.63 -10.06
CA MET A 127 8.26 -9.51 -10.12
C MET A 127 7.90 -10.91 -9.59
N ALA A 128 8.56 -11.91 -10.13
CA ALA A 128 8.50 -13.29 -9.63
C ALA A 128 9.51 -13.43 -8.49
N LYS A 129 9.16 -12.88 -7.34
CA LYS A 129 10.08 -12.65 -6.22
C LYS A 129 10.70 -13.94 -5.69
N ASP A 130 9.90 -14.98 -5.53
CA ASP A 130 10.35 -16.24 -4.92
C ASP A 130 11.16 -17.08 -5.90
N SER A 131 10.70 -17.22 -7.15
CA SER A 131 11.40 -17.97 -8.19
C SER A 131 12.73 -17.36 -8.56
N GLN A 132 12.84 -16.03 -8.54
CA GLN A 132 14.06 -15.31 -8.88
C GLN A 132 14.91 -14.98 -7.65
N ASP A 133 14.47 -15.38 -6.47
CA ASP A 133 15.15 -15.11 -5.19
C ASP A 133 15.52 -13.64 -5.03
N ILE A 134 14.55 -12.75 -5.24
CA ILE A 134 14.74 -11.31 -5.15
C ILE A 134 14.42 -10.85 -3.73
N TRP A 135 15.36 -10.16 -3.10
CA TRP A 135 15.14 -9.44 -1.85
C TRP A 135 15.23 -7.95 -2.13
N VAL A 136 14.18 -7.23 -1.75
CA VAL A 136 14.08 -5.78 -1.97
C VAL A 136 14.42 -5.06 -0.68
N VAL A 137 15.37 -4.14 -0.75
CA VAL A 137 15.72 -3.25 0.35
C VAL A 137 15.30 -1.83 -0.04
N PHE A 138 14.31 -1.31 0.66
CA PHE A 138 13.84 0.05 0.42
C PHE A 138 14.75 1.08 1.10
N ASN A 139 14.83 2.27 0.52
CA ASN A 139 15.78 3.29 0.97
C ASN A 139 15.51 3.81 2.40
N TRP A 140 14.33 3.60 2.95
CA TRP A 140 14.04 3.96 4.34
C TRP A 140 14.40 2.88 5.36
N GLU A 141 14.68 1.64 4.92
CA GLU A 141 14.97 0.52 5.83
C GLU A 141 16.38 0.58 6.40
N GLN A 142 17.37 0.59 5.52
CA GLN A 142 18.78 0.67 5.89
C GLN A 142 19.38 1.98 5.37
N TRP A 143 18.72 3.07 5.71
CA TRP A 143 19.03 4.41 5.18
C TRP A 143 20.45 4.87 5.46
N TRP A 144 21.09 4.31 6.51
CA TRP A 144 22.49 4.63 6.86
C TRP A 144 23.50 3.88 5.97
N ASN A 145 23.08 2.90 5.21
CA ASN A 145 23.92 2.16 4.27
C ASN A 145 23.68 2.68 2.86
N ILE A 146 24.62 3.46 2.35
CA ILE A 146 24.53 3.95 0.98
C ILE A 146 25.23 2.94 0.08
N PRO A 147 24.54 2.30 -0.86
CA PRO A 147 25.19 1.39 -1.79
C PRO A 147 26.12 2.18 -2.70
N VAL A 148 27.31 1.67 -2.85
CA VAL A 148 28.36 2.29 -3.68
C VAL A 148 28.19 1.84 -5.13
#